data_caee7e3e6410df6b0b4513b343c21eb7
#
_entry.id   caee7e3e6410df6b0b4513b343c21eb7
#
_cell.length_a   1.000
_cell.length_b   1.000
_cell.length_c   1.000
_cell.angle_alpha   90.00
_cell.angle_beta   90.00
_cell.angle_gamma   90.00
#
_symmetry.space_group_name_H-M   'P 1'
#
loop_
_entity.id
_entity.type
_entity.pdbx_description
1 polymer ?
#
loop_
_entity_poly.entity_id
_entity_poly.type
_entity_poly.pdbx_seq_one_letter_code
_entity_poly.pdbx_strand_id
1 'polypeptide(L)'
;MKRIISLFLVVLCIGGVTVFAKGAVTVSSECDISDINVPLDNTPVNAAIGQTLDIKAKSAVLMEPNTGRVLYENNPDEKLPPASITKIMSLLLVMEAIDRGDLSLETVITASEHAASMGGSQIWLEPGETMTVNDLLKASVIASANDACTALAEAVAGSEEGFVALMNERAAELGMTNTHFKNCTGLDAEGHLTSAYDVAVMSSALIKHTLIKDYTTVWMDSLRDGKSELVNTNKLVR
;
A
#
# COMPACT_ATOMS: atom_id res chain seq x y z
N MET A 1 -10.29 13.08 23.48
CA MET A 1 -9.18 12.18 23.21
C MET A 1 -8.58 12.55 21.86
N LYS A 2 -7.33 13.04 21.82
CA LYS A 2 -6.65 13.41 20.57
C LYS A 2 -6.23 12.11 19.89
N ARG A 3 -6.83 11.78 18.74
CA ARG A 3 -6.39 10.67 17.89
C ARG A 3 -5.00 11.01 17.38
N ILE A 4 -3.99 10.26 17.82
CA ILE A 4 -2.64 10.31 17.25
C ILE A 4 -2.71 9.48 15.98
N ILE A 5 -2.90 10.16 14.85
CA ILE A 5 -2.76 9.54 13.52
C ILE A 5 -1.25 9.37 13.32
N SER A 6 -0.79 8.13 13.40
CA SER A 6 0.60 7.79 13.05
C SER A 6 0.73 7.91 11.53
N LEU A 7 1.32 9.02 11.05
CA LEU A 7 1.51 9.25 9.62
C LEU A 7 2.77 8.51 9.17
N PHE A 8 2.61 7.39 8.48
CA PHE A 8 3.68 6.78 7.69
C PHE A 8 3.76 7.51 6.35
N LEU A 9 4.92 8.06 6.02
CA LEU A 9 5.19 8.60 4.71
C LEU A 9 6.01 7.55 3.94
N VAL A 10 5.36 6.77 3.09
CA VAL A 10 6.04 5.95 2.09
C VAL A 10 6.04 6.76 0.79
N VAL A 11 7.19 7.30 0.42
CA VAL A 11 7.38 7.97 -0.87
C VAL A 11 7.93 6.95 -1.84
N LEU A 12 7.09 6.46 -2.73
CA LEU A 12 7.49 5.62 -3.84
C LEU A 12 7.92 6.50 -5.01
N CYS A 13 9.21 6.50 -5.35
CA CYS A 13 9.69 7.15 -6.57
C CYS A 13 9.51 6.20 -7.75
N ILE A 14 8.48 6.42 -8.55
CA ILE A 14 8.32 5.80 -9.87
C ILE A 14 9.09 6.66 -10.88
N GLY A 15 10.00 6.04 -11.61
CA GLY A 15 10.91 6.53 -12.63
C GLY A 15 10.68 7.94 -13.18
N GLY A 16 11.60 8.84 -12.88
CA GLY A 16 11.62 10.22 -13.37
C GLY A 16 11.60 11.22 -12.21
N VAL A 17 12.77 11.50 -11.62
CA VAL A 17 12.91 12.51 -10.58
C VAL A 17 12.77 13.90 -11.20
N THR A 18 11.63 14.56 -11.00
CA THR A 18 11.54 16.02 -11.14
C THR A 18 11.63 16.63 -9.74
N VAL A 19 12.82 16.98 -9.32
CA VAL A 19 13.03 17.77 -8.09
C VAL A 19 12.75 19.24 -8.42
N PHE A 20 11.64 19.79 -7.93
CA PHE A 20 11.44 21.23 -7.91
C PHE A 20 12.15 21.82 -6.70
N ALA A 21 13.44 22.16 -6.86
CA ALA A 21 14.10 23.10 -5.98
C ALA A 21 13.83 24.53 -6.51
N LYS A 22 13.34 25.44 -5.66
CA LYS A 22 13.34 26.88 -5.95
C LYS A 22 14.78 27.36 -6.03
N GLY A 23 15.31 27.42 -7.23
CA GLY A 23 16.65 27.94 -7.55
C GLY A 23 16.97 27.47 -8.96
N ALA A 24 17.03 28.41 -9.92
CA ALA A 24 17.30 28.11 -11.31
C ALA A 24 18.65 27.40 -11.46
N VAL A 25 18.62 26.12 -11.77
CA VAL A 25 19.73 25.38 -12.34
C VAL A 25 19.29 24.95 -13.74
N THR A 26 19.85 25.59 -14.74
CA THR A 26 19.74 25.14 -16.13
C THR A 26 20.53 23.85 -16.29
N VAL A 27 19.85 22.73 -16.43
CA VAL A 27 20.47 21.45 -16.79
C VAL A 27 20.48 21.36 -18.32
N SER A 28 21.66 21.40 -18.90
CA SER A 28 21.87 21.07 -20.32
C SER A 28 21.56 19.59 -20.56
N SER A 29 20.99 19.29 -21.70
CA SER A 29 20.43 18.01 -22.11
C SER A 29 21.44 16.90 -22.48
N GLU A 30 22.66 16.94 -21.95
CA GLU A 30 23.66 15.90 -22.14
C GLU A 30 24.33 15.60 -20.80
N CYS A 31 23.68 14.75 -20.00
CA CYS A 31 24.33 14.12 -18.85
C CYS A 31 24.65 12.67 -19.26
N ASP A 32 25.88 12.43 -19.62
CA ASP A 32 26.42 11.10 -19.83
C ASP A 32 26.55 10.43 -18.46
N ILE A 33 25.69 9.45 -18.19
CA ILE A 33 25.61 8.72 -16.90
C ILE A 33 26.72 7.65 -16.76
N SER A 34 27.64 7.54 -17.74
CA SER A 34 28.71 6.53 -17.72
C SER A 34 29.77 6.77 -16.64
N ASP A 35 29.87 7.97 -16.09
CA ASP A 35 30.92 8.35 -15.13
C ASP A 35 30.45 8.44 -13.65
N ILE A 36 29.19 8.13 -13.37
CA ILE A 36 28.71 8.07 -11.99
C ILE A 36 29.05 6.71 -11.39
N ASN A 37 30.25 6.62 -10.85
CA ASN A 37 30.66 5.48 -10.04
C ASN A 37 29.96 5.54 -8.68
N VAL A 38 28.67 5.10 -8.64
CA VAL A 38 27.92 5.00 -7.39
C VAL A 38 28.38 3.73 -6.69
N PRO A 39 28.97 3.82 -5.49
CA PRO A 39 29.34 2.62 -4.74
C PRO A 39 28.11 1.73 -4.57
N LEU A 40 28.25 0.44 -4.90
CA LEU A 40 27.23 -0.61 -4.70
C LEU A 40 27.15 -1.07 -3.23
N ASP A 41 27.57 -0.20 -2.29
CA ASP A 41 27.39 -0.49 -0.88
C ASP A 41 26.01 0.02 -0.43
N ASN A 42 25.41 -0.67 0.53
CA ASN A 42 24.10 -0.33 1.11
C ASN A 42 24.15 0.89 2.05
N THR A 43 25.10 1.79 1.88
CA THR A 43 25.19 3.02 2.68
C THR A 43 24.03 3.94 2.29
N PRO A 44 23.19 4.39 3.22
CA PRO A 44 22.11 5.32 2.91
C PRO A 44 22.66 6.59 2.23
N VAL A 45 22.00 7.04 1.17
CA VAL A 45 22.41 8.23 0.39
C VAL A 45 22.51 9.49 1.26
N ASN A 46 21.85 9.51 2.43
CA ASN A 46 22.00 10.56 3.45
C ASN A 46 23.46 10.86 3.83
N ALA A 47 24.30 9.83 3.87
CA ALA A 47 25.73 10.00 4.17
C ALA A 47 26.50 10.66 3.02
N ALA A 48 26.01 10.54 1.78
CA ALA A 48 26.69 11.04 0.59
C ALA A 48 26.31 12.49 0.23
N ILE A 49 25.10 12.98 0.63
CA ILE A 49 24.60 14.29 0.21
C ILE A 49 24.70 15.35 1.32
N GLY A 50 24.97 14.95 2.57
CA GLY A 50 25.13 15.90 3.70
C GLY A 50 23.85 16.70 4.04
N GLN A 51 22.71 16.37 3.46
CA GLN A 51 21.44 17.01 3.75
C GLN A 51 20.56 16.07 4.59
N THR A 52 20.23 16.51 5.80
CA THR A 52 19.21 15.86 6.62
C THR A 52 17.84 16.32 6.16
N LEU A 53 17.01 15.38 5.67
CA LEU A 53 15.60 15.64 5.42
C LEU A 53 14.89 15.74 6.79
N ASP A 54 14.36 16.92 7.12
CA ASP A 54 13.54 17.11 8.33
C ASP A 54 12.11 16.60 8.07
N ILE A 55 11.93 15.29 8.15
CA ILE A 55 10.61 14.65 7.99
C ILE A 55 9.98 14.50 9.36
N LYS A 56 8.85 15.17 9.58
CA LYS A 56 8.08 15.11 10.83
C LYS A 56 7.21 13.85 10.89
N ALA A 57 7.86 12.68 10.91
CA ALA A 57 7.22 11.38 11.10
C ALA A 57 7.98 10.60 12.19
N LYS A 58 7.28 9.69 12.89
CA LYS A 58 7.92 8.79 13.87
C LYS A 58 8.89 7.83 13.19
N SER A 59 8.49 7.32 12.05
CA SER A 59 9.25 6.39 11.24
C SER A 59 9.06 6.74 9.77
N ALA A 60 10.13 6.66 8.96
CA ALA A 60 10.10 6.93 7.53
C ALA A 60 11.19 6.15 6.80
N VAL A 61 10.86 5.67 5.60
CA VAL A 61 11.79 5.02 4.67
C VAL A 61 11.51 5.50 3.26
N LEU A 62 12.57 5.82 2.52
CA LEU A 62 12.54 6.00 1.07
C LEU A 62 13.35 4.88 0.44
N MET A 63 12.72 4.08 -0.39
CA MET A 63 13.31 2.91 -1.03
C MET A 63 13.16 2.99 -2.54
N GLU A 64 14.20 2.64 -3.29
CA GLU A 64 14.12 2.41 -4.72
C GLU A 64 13.45 1.04 -4.96
N PRO A 65 12.31 0.99 -5.67
CA PRO A 65 11.45 -0.20 -5.66
C PRO A 65 12.00 -1.41 -6.43
N ASN A 66 12.90 -1.22 -7.41
CA ASN A 66 13.40 -2.34 -8.21
C ASN A 66 14.57 -3.06 -7.55
N THR A 67 15.43 -2.32 -6.85
CA THR A 67 16.65 -2.84 -6.22
C THR A 67 16.50 -3.08 -4.72
N GLY A 68 15.46 -2.48 -4.08
CA GLY A 68 15.30 -2.48 -2.62
C GLY A 68 16.29 -1.55 -1.91
N ARG A 69 17.06 -0.72 -2.65
CA ARG A 69 18.03 0.18 -2.05
C ARG A 69 17.33 1.25 -1.22
N VAL A 70 17.71 1.37 0.06
CA VAL A 70 17.26 2.44 0.93
C VAL A 70 18.01 3.74 0.62
N LEU A 71 17.26 4.78 0.28
CA LEU A 71 17.77 6.11 -0.05
C LEU A 71 17.72 7.06 1.15
N TYR A 72 16.73 6.86 2.03
CA TYR A 72 16.57 7.61 3.29
C TYR A 72 15.87 6.72 4.32
N GLU A 73 16.25 6.86 5.57
CA GLU A 73 15.59 6.20 6.68
C GLU A 73 15.62 7.04 7.96
N ASN A 74 14.57 6.91 8.74
CA ASN A 74 14.45 7.45 10.10
C ASN A 74 13.61 6.45 10.92
N ASN A 75 14.20 5.83 11.95
CA ASN A 75 13.59 4.78 12.76
C ASN A 75 12.90 3.69 11.91
N PRO A 76 13.59 3.08 10.90
CA PRO A 76 12.96 2.24 9.89
C PRO A 76 12.26 1.02 10.48
N ASP A 77 12.76 0.49 11.61
CA ASP A 77 12.32 -0.75 12.25
C ASP A 77 11.37 -0.52 13.45
N GLU A 78 10.99 0.74 13.74
CA GLU A 78 10.05 1.03 14.82
C GLU A 78 8.70 0.36 14.54
N LYS A 79 8.25 -0.52 15.46
CA LYS A 79 6.98 -1.24 15.34
C LYS A 79 5.81 -0.33 15.70
N LEU A 80 4.97 -0.03 14.73
CA LEU A 80 3.84 0.88 14.86
C LEU A 80 2.56 0.23 14.31
N PRO A 81 1.38 0.59 14.85
CA PRO A 81 0.10 0.20 14.27
C PRO A 81 -0.04 0.77 12.86
N PRO A 82 -0.28 -0.07 11.83
CA PRO A 82 -0.33 0.38 10.43
C PRO A 82 -1.63 1.06 10.04
N ALA A 83 -2.72 0.86 10.77
CA ALA A 83 -4.07 1.22 10.31
C ALA A 83 -4.31 0.70 8.86
N SER A 84 -4.98 1.47 8.00
CA SER A 84 -5.33 1.05 6.63
C SER A 84 -4.13 0.81 5.70
N ILE A 85 -2.89 1.11 6.11
CA ILE A 85 -1.69 0.70 5.37
C ILE A 85 -1.62 -0.84 5.27
N THR A 86 -2.23 -1.56 6.20
CA THR A 86 -2.43 -3.02 6.15
C THR A 86 -2.95 -3.51 4.80
N LYS A 87 -3.86 -2.75 4.17
CA LYS A 87 -4.46 -3.10 2.89
C LYS A 87 -3.46 -3.22 1.73
N ILE A 88 -2.24 -2.70 1.88
CA ILE A 88 -1.17 -2.92 0.90
C ILE A 88 -0.86 -4.43 0.79
N MET A 89 -0.75 -5.13 1.93
CA MET A 89 -0.56 -6.58 1.94
C MET A 89 -1.81 -7.31 1.42
N SER A 90 -2.99 -6.87 1.82
CA SER A 90 -4.24 -7.48 1.33
C SER A 90 -4.38 -7.36 -0.17
N LEU A 91 -4.09 -6.17 -0.73
CA LEU A 91 -4.11 -5.95 -2.17
C LEU A 91 -3.00 -6.72 -2.89
N LEU A 92 -1.82 -6.89 -2.28
CA LEU A 92 -0.75 -7.72 -2.84
C LEU A 92 -1.24 -9.16 -3.05
N LEU A 93 -1.84 -9.78 -2.03
CA LEU A 93 -2.36 -11.14 -2.13
C LEU A 93 -3.50 -11.27 -3.14
N VAL A 94 -4.37 -10.26 -3.24
CA VAL A 94 -5.44 -10.23 -4.26
C VAL A 94 -4.84 -10.13 -5.67
N MET A 95 -3.84 -9.25 -5.89
CA MET A 95 -3.15 -9.16 -7.18
C MET A 95 -2.45 -10.47 -7.54
N GLU A 96 -1.79 -11.10 -6.58
CA GLU A 96 -1.16 -12.42 -6.78
C GLU A 96 -2.19 -13.50 -7.12
N ALA A 97 -3.39 -13.49 -6.51
CA ALA A 97 -4.48 -14.41 -6.84
C ALA A 97 -5.02 -14.18 -8.26
N ILE A 98 -5.10 -12.93 -8.71
CA ILE A 98 -5.49 -12.58 -10.08
C ILE A 98 -4.41 -13.06 -11.07
N ASP A 99 -3.14 -12.82 -10.80
CA ASP A 99 -2.05 -13.24 -11.67
C ASP A 99 -1.94 -14.77 -11.80
N ARG A 100 -2.30 -15.52 -10.75
CA ARG A 100 -2.39 -17.00 -10.80
C ARG A 100 -3.64 -17.50 -11.53
N GLY A 101 -4.62 -16.63 -11.79
CA GLY A 101 -5.92 -17.01 -12.40
C GLY A 101 -6.92 -17.58 -11.40
N ASP A 102 -6.68 -17.47 -10.09
CA ASP A 102 -7.62 -17.91 -9.05
C ASP A 102 -8.83 -16.97 -8.98
N LEU A 103 -8.64 -15.70 -9.33
CA LEU A 103 -9.67 -14.67 -9.48
C LEU A 103 -9.54 -13.98 -10.84
N SER A 104 -10.66 -13.45 -11.35
CA SER A 104 -10.66 -12.48 -12.47
C SER A 104 -11.39 -11.22 -12.04
N LEU A 105 -11.19 -10.11 -12.79
CA LEU A 105 -11.88 -8.84 -12.49
C LEU A 105 -13.40 -8.96 -12.59
N GLU A 106 -13.90 -9.88 -13.43
CA GLU A 106 -15.31 -10.17 -13.67
C GLU A 106 -15.90 -11.18 -12.68
N THR A 107 -15.05 -11.82 -11.85
CA THR A 107 -15.53 -12.74 -10.82
C THR A 107 -16.49 -12.00 -9.90
N VAL A 108 -17.70 -12.56 -9.72
CA VAL A 108 -18.72 -11.99 -8.84
C VAL A 108 -18.56 -12.58 -7.45
N ILE A 109 -18.40 -11.72 -6.47
CA ILE A 109 -18.28 -12.07 -5.05
C ILE A 109 -19.57 -11.71 -4.35
N THR A 110 -20.07 -12.62 -3.51
CA THR A 110 -21.20 -12.36 -2.63
C THR A 110 -20.68 -11.94 -1.25
N ALA A 111 -21.10 -10.78 -0.78
CA ALA A 111 -20.68 -10.27 0.53
C ALA A 111 -21.25 -11.14 1.65
N SER A 112 -20.38 -11.61 2.53
CA SER A 112 -20.75 -12.32 3.75
C SER A 112 -21.34 -11.37 4.81
N GLU A 113 -22.02 -11.92 5.81
CA GLU A 113 -22.42 -11.16 7.00
C GLU A 113 -21.21 -10.53 7.70
N HIS A 114 -20.08 -11.25 7.73
CA HIS A 114 -18.83 -10.74 8.32
C HIS A 114 -18.30 -9.54 7.55
N ALA A 115 -18.11 -9.63 6.25
CA ALA A 115 -17.64 -8.53 5.42
C ALA A 115 -18.56 -7.30 5.54
N ALA A 116 -19.89 -7.50 5.48
CA ALA A 116 -20.87 -6.43 5.60
C ALA A 116 -20.90 -5.78 7.00
N SER A 117 -20.44 -6.49 8.05
CA SER A 117 -20.39 -5.97 9.42
C SER A 117 -19.16 -5.10 9.71
N MET A 118 -18.20 -4.99 8.78
CA MET A 118 -16.97 -4.25 8.99
C MET A 118 -17.21 -2.78 9.30
N GLY A 119 -16.56 -2.29 10.36
CA GLY A 119 -16.57 -0.88 10.75
C GLY A 119 -15.53 -0.03 10.00
N GLY A 120 -15.55 1.27 10.23
CA GLY A 120 -14.58 2.22 9.65
C GLY A 120 -14.99 2.72 8.28
N SER A 121 -14.05 2.85 7.34
CA SER A 121 -14.35 3.22 5.95
C SER A 121 -15.07 2.08 5.24
N GLN A 122 -16.21 2.36 4.59
CA GLN A 122 -17.10 1.35 4.01
C GLN A 122 -17.75 1.88 2.74
N ILE A 123 -18.17 0.96 1.88
CA ILE A 123 -19.13 1.22 0.79
C ILE A 123 -20.55 0.74 1.16
N TRP A 124 -20.72 0.30 2.42
CA TRP A 124 -22.00 -0.19 2.97
C TRP A 124 -22.51 -1.41 2.20
N LEU A 125 -21.67 -2.45 2.12
CA LEU A 125 -22.10 -3.74 1.58
C LEU A 125 -23.23 -4.32 2.46
N GLU A 126 -24.28 -4.83 1.81
CA GLU A 126 -25.31 -5.58 2.48
C GLU A 126 -24.98 -7.09 2.45
N PRO A 127 -25.33 -7.87 3.49
CA PRO A 127 -25.19 -9.32 3.44
C PRO A 127 -25.91 -9.92 2.22
N GLY A 128 -25.21 -10.70 1.43
CA GLY A 128 -25.73 -11.28 0.20
C GLY A 128 -25.68 -10.37 -1.04
N GLU A 129 -25.24 -9.11 -0.90
CA GLU A 129 -24.98 -8.23 -2.04
C GLU A 129 -23.85 -8.82 -2.89
N THR A 130 -23.99 -8.69 -4.21
CA THR A 130 -22.99 -9.19 -5.15
C THR A 130 -22.27 -8.05 -5.85
N MET A 131 -20.94 -8.11 -5.89
CA MET A 131 -20.10 -7.17 -6.63
C MET A 131 -18.99 -7.90 -7.38
N THR A 132 -18.49 -7.29 -8.44
CA THR A 132 -17.33 -7.82 -9.15
C THR A 132 -16.04 -7.58 -8.34
N VAL A 133 -15.01 -8.41 -8.56
CA VAL A 133 -13.66 -8.17 -8.02
C VAL A 133 -13.18 -6.76 -8.40
N ASN A 134 -13.45 -6.32 -9.63
CA ASN A 134 -13.11 -4.97 -10.10
C ASN A 134 -13.73 -3.87 -9.22
N ASP A 135 -15.01 -3.97 -8.90
CA ASP A 135 -15.68 -2.94 -8.08
C ASP A 135 -15.23 -2.97 -6.63
N LEU A 136 -14.97 -4.16 -6.08
CA LEU A 136 -14.41 -4.32 -4.73
C LEU A 136 -12.97 -3.78 -4.65
N LEU A 137 -12.15 -3.96 -5.70
CA LEU A 137 -10.83 -3.34 -5.80
C LEU A 137 -10.91 -1.82 -5.84
N LYS A 138 -11.81 -1.24 -6.65
CA LYS A 138 -12.06 0.21 -6.67
C LYS A 138 -12.41 0.73 -5.28
N ALA A 139 -13.35 0.08 -4.59
CA ALA A 139 -13.75 0.45 -3.23
C ALA A 139 -12.58 0.37 -2.23
N SER A 140 -11.82 -0.72 -2.27
CA SER A 140 -10.71 -0.95 -1.34
C SER A 140 -9.55 0.02 -1.56
N VAL A 141 -9.22 0.34 -2.82
CA VAL A 141 -8.07 1.22 -3.15
C VAL A 141 -8.45 2.69 -3.04
N ILE A 142 -9.56 3.11 -3.65
CA ILE A 142 -9.94 4.53 -3.75
C ILE A 142 -10.49 5.05 -2.43
N ALA A 143 -11.46 4.34 -1.84
CA ALA A 143 -12.14 4.75 -0.62
C ALA A 143 -11.60 4.07 0.65
N SER A 144 -10.64 3.15 0.51
CA SER A 144 -10.11 2.36 1.63
C SER A 144 -11.18 1.56 2.37
N ALA A 145 -12.20 1.06 1.66
CA ALA A 145 -13.36 0.37 2.21
C ALA A 145 -12.97 -0.95 2.87
N ASN A 146 -13.34 -1.11 4.14
CA ASN A 146 -13.02 -2.30 4.94
C ASN A 146 -13.88 -3.50 4.53
N ASP A 147 -15.18 -3.28 4.34
CA ASP A 147 -16.13 -4.28 3.88
C ASP A 147 -15.73 -4.90 2.53
N ALA A 148 -15.36 -4.07 1.56
CA ALA A 148 -14.88 -4.52 0.26
C ALA A 148 -13.54 -5.29 0.38
N CYS A 149 -12.61 -4.82 1.22
CA CYS A 149 -11.34 -5.49 1.44
C CYS A 149 -11.55 -6.88 2.08
N THR A 150 -12.46 -6.99 3.06
CA THR A 150 -12.78 -8.25 3.72
C THR A 150 -13.46 -9.22 2.75
N ALA A 151 -14.40 -8.75 1.91
CA ALA A 151 -15.02 -9.59 0.89
C ALA A 151 -14.00 -10.16 -0.11
N LEU A 152 -13.01 -9.35 -0.53
CA LEU A 152 -11.89 -9.82 -1.36
C LEU A 152 -11.02 -10.84 -0.62
N ALA A 153 -10.73 -10.61 0.65
CA ALA A 153 -9.93 -11.52 1.47
C ALA A 153 -10.61 -12.89 1.62
N GLU A 154 -11.91 -12.89 1.90
CA GLU A 154 -12.70 -14.13 1.97
C GLU A 154 -12.76 -14.86 0.64
N ALA A 155 -12.84 -14.14 -0.48
CA ALA A 155 -12.83 -14.75 -1.81
C ALA A 155 -11.50 -15.44 -2.14
N VAL A 156 -10.37 -14.93 -1.64
CA VAL A 156 -9.04 -15.52 -1.84
C VAL A 156 -8.81 -16.74 -0.95
N ALA A 157 -9.23 -16.67 0.32
CA ALA A 157 -8.82 -17.65 1.34
C ALA A 157 -9.97 -18.39 2.03
N GLY A 158 -11.22 -18.11 1.64
CA GLY A 158 -12.43 -18.72 2.23
C GLY A 158 -12.87 -18.08 3.55
N SER A 159 -11.97 -17.38 4.27
CA SER A 159 -12.29 -16.61 5.48
C SER A 159 -11.23 -15.53 5.74
N GLU A 160 -11.56 -14.54 6.58
CA GLU A 160 -10.57 -13.53 7.00
C GLU A 160 -9.43 -14.17 7.77
N GLU A 161 -9.69 -15.14 8.65
CA GLU A 161 -8.65 -15.83 9.42
C GLU A 161 -7.67 -16.56 8.50
N GLY A 162 -8.18 -17.28 7.48
CA GLY A 162 -7.36 -17.93 6.46
C GLY A 162 -6.53 -16.92 5.69
N PHE A 163 -7.11 -15.78 5.36
CA PHE A 163 -6.40 -14.71 4.66
C PHE A 163 -5.31 -14.06 5.52
N VAL A 164 -5.57 -13.82 6.81
CA VAL A 164 -4.57 -13.31 7.74
C VAL A 164 -3.40 -14.27 7.90
N ALA A 165 -3.65 -15.58 7.87
CA ALA A 165 -2.57 -16.57 7.86
C ALA A 165 -1.68 -16.40 6.61
N LEU A 166 -2.28 -16.25 5.42
CA LEU A 166 -1.55 -15.97 4.17
C LEU A 166 -0.79 -14.63 4.23
N MET A 167 -1.38 -13.58 4.82
CA MET A 167 -0.69 -12.28 4.99
C MET A 167 0.59 -12.43 5.82
N ASN A 168 0.53 -13.19 6.92
CA ASN A 168 1.70 -13.40 7.79
C ASN A 168 2.74 -14.33 7.14
N GLU A 169 2.31 -15.33 6.39
CA GLU A 169 3.20 -16.18 5.59
C GLU A 169 3.92 -15.33 4.54
N ARG A 170 3.18 -14.51 3.80
CA ARG A 170 3.76 -13.63 2.78
C ARG A 170 4.69 -12.59 3.36
N ALA A 171 4.38 -12.04 4.53
CA ALA A 171 5.27 -11.14 5.26
C ALA A 171 6.60 -11.83 5.61
N ALA A 172 6.55 -13.08 6.07
CA ALA A 172 7.76 -13.86 6.37
C ALA A 172 8.59 -14.12 5.09
N GLU A 173 7.97 -14.50 3.97
CA GLU A 173 8.63 -14.69 2.68
C GLU A 173 9.32 -13.42 2.16
N LEU A 174 8.71 -12.25 2.40
CA LEU A 174 9.26 -10.95 2.04
C LEU A 174 10.33 -10.45 3.03
N GLY A 175 10.60 -11.20 4.11
CA GLY A 175 11.56 -10.81 5.16
C GLY A 175 11.09 -9.67 6.07
N MET A 176 9.78 -9.46 6.19
CA MET A 176 9.15 -8.40 7.00
C MET A 176 9.15 -8.79 8.49
N THR A 177 10.30 -8.72 9.15
CA THR A 177 10.51 -9.25 10.52
C THR A 177 9.87 -8.42 11.62
N ASN A 178 9.44 -7.19 11.32
CA ASN A 178 8.79 -6.30 12.26
C ASN A 178 7.26 -6.24 12.08
N THR A 179 6.70 -7.13 11.23
CA THR A 179 5.29 -7.13 10.86
C THR A 179 4.55 -8.34 11.42
N HIS A 180 3.36 -8.09 11.94
CA HIS A 180 2.39 -9.12 12.28
C HIS A 180 0.97 -8.60 12.06
N PHE A 181 0.22 -9.27 11.19
CA PHE A 181 -1.15 -8.93 10.87
C PHE A 181 -2.14 -9.70 11.75
N LYS A 182 -3.22 -9.04 12.17
CA LYS A 182 -4.33 -9.60 12.95
C LYS A 182 -5.66 -9.56 12.22
N ASN A 183 -5.77 -8.70 11.20
CA ASN A 183 -6.91 -8.59 10.30
C ASN A 183 -6.43 -8.06 8.94
N CYS A 184 -7.31 -8.12 7.93
CA CYS A 184 -6.98 -7.74 6.57
C CYS A 184 -7.14 -6.23 6.28
N THR A 185 -7.73 -5.45 7.20
CA THR A 185 -8.15 -4.07 6.95
C THR A 185 -7.34 -3.01 7.69
N GLY A 186 -6.69 -3.39 8.80
CA GLY A 186 -5.95 -2.49 9.67
C GLY A 186 -6.80 -1.86 10.78
N LEU A 187 -7.94 -2.46 11.12
CA LEU A 187 -8.66 -2.11 12.35
C LEU A 187 -7.79 -2.42 13.56
N ASP A 188 -7.92 -1.61 14.61
CA ASP A 188 -7.10 -1.70 15.80
C ASP A 188 -7.23 -3.09 16.45
N ALA A 189 -6.09 -3.76 16.61
CA ALA A 189 -5.97 -5.05 17.31
C ALA A 189 -4.62 -5.13 18.01
N GLU A 190 -4.61 -5.76 19.20
CA GLU A 190 -3.37 -5.94 19.96
C GLU A 190 -2.38 -6.79 19.16
N GLY A 191 -1.16 -6.28 19.02
CA GLY A 191 -0.11 -6.95 18.26
C GLY A 191 -0.22 -6.81 16.74
N HIS A 192 -1.16 -6.01 16.22
CA HIS A 192 -1.22 -5.64 14.80
C HIS A 192 -0.22 -4.52 14.52
N LEU A 193 0.98 -4.89 14.11
CA LEU A 193 2.13 -3.99 14.02
C LEU A 193 2.88 -4.19 12.69
N THR A 194 3.54 -3.14 12.23
CA THR A 194 4.50 -3.15 11.13
C THR A 194 5.57 -2.07 11.34
N SER A 195 6.57 -2.01 10.47
CA SER A 195 7.59 -0.95 10.44
C SER A 195 7.58 -0.20 9.10
N ALA A 196 8.20 0.99 9.06
CA ALA A 196 8.29 1.74 7.79
C ALA A 196 9.11 0.97 6.74
N TYR A 197 10.14 0.24 7.15
CA TYR A 197 10.91 -0.62 6.26
C TYR A 197 10.04 -1.73 5.67
N ASP A 198 9.30 -2.45 6.50
CA ASP A 198 8.43 -3.54 6.05
C ASP A 198 7.31 -3.03 5.12
N VAL A 199 6.75 -1.84 5.43
CA VAL A 199 5.78 -1.18 4.53
C VAL A 199 6.40 -0.88 3.16
N ALA A 200 7.64 -0.39 3.10
CA ALA A 200 8.33 -0.14 1.84
C ALA A 200 8.55 -1.45 1.05
N VAL A 201 8.89 -2.54 1.75
CA VAL A 201 9.08 -3.88 1.15
C VAL A 201 7.79 -4.40 0.51
N MET A 202 6.67 -4.44 1.27
CA MET A 202 5.40 -4.93 0.72
C MET A 202 4.85 -4.01 -0.38
N SER A 203 5.07 -2.69 -0.27
CA SER A 203 4.69 -1.73 -1.31
C SER A 203 5.47 -1.97 -2.60
N SER A 204 6.79 -2.23 -2.50
CA SER A 204 7.63 -2.56 -3.64
C SER A 204 7.21 -3.87 -4.32
N ALA A 205 6.71 -4.84 -3.54
CA ALA A 205 6.13 -6.07 -4.10
C ALA A 205 4.82 -5.76 -4.84
N LEU A 206 3.89 -5.01 -4.23
CA LEU A 206 2.59 -4.71 -4.81
C LEU A 206 2.70 -3.96 -6.16
N ILE A 207 3.57 -2.97 -6.28
CA ILE A 207 3.66 -2.15 -7.51
C ILE A 207 4.26 -2.88 -8.71
N LYS A 208 4.82 -4.09 -8.53
CA LYS A 208 5.23 -4.96 -9.63
C LYS A 208 4.03 -5.51 -10.39
N HIS A 209 2.88 -5.62 -9.75
CA HIS A 209 1.61 -5.97 -10.37
C HIS A 209 1.06 -4.71 -11.06
N THR A 210 1.19 -4.63 -12.39
CA THR A 210 0.87 -3.40 -13.13
C THR A 210 -0.58 -2.98 -13.00
N LEU A 211 -1.49 -3.94 -12.83
CA LEU A 211 -2.93 -3.72 -12.67
C LEU A 211 -3.27 -2.78 -11.50
N ILE A 212 -2.50 -2.83 -10.39
CA ILE A 212 -2.81 -1.98 -9.23
C ILE A 212 -2.75 -0.48 -9.56
N LYS A 213 -1.98 -0.09 -10.57
CA LYS A 213 -1.84 1.31 -10.99
C LYS A 213 -3.14 1.87 -11.57
N ASP A 214 -3.96 1.01 -12.18
CA ASP A 214 -5.26 1.42 -12.76
C ASP A 214 -6.24 1.88 -11.68
N TYR A 215 -6.01 1.51 -10.42
CA TYR A 215 -6.83 1.91 -9.26
C TYR A 215 -6.16 3.02 -8.44
N THR A 216 -4.85 2.94 -8.20
CA THR A 216 -4.15 3.87 -7.30
C THR A 216 -4.05 5.29 -7.87
N THR A 217 -4.15 5.47 -9.19
CA THR A 217 -4.09 6.76 -9.88
C THR A 217 -5.47 7.40 -10.09
N VAL A 218 -6.54 6.74 -9.69
CA VAL A 218 -7.91 7.25 -9.84
C VAL A 218 -8.25 8.25 -8.73
N TRP A 219 -8.66 9.46 -9.10
CA TRP A 219 -9.14 10.46 -8.14
C TRP A 219 -10.56 10.17 -7.66
N MET A 220 -11.48 9.94 -8.60
CA MET A 220 -12.89 9.69 -8.31
C MET A 220 -13.41 8.59 -9.24
N ASP A 221 -14.30 7.77 -8.72
CA ASP A 221 -15.05 6.75 -9.47
C ASP A 221 -16.41 6.56 -8.81
N SER A 222 -17.23 5.66 -9.33
CA SER A 222 -18.52 5.33 -8.75
C SER A 222 -18.82 3.84 -8.85
N LEU A 223 -19.69 3.38 -7.96
CA LEU A 223 -20.23 2.01 -7.93
C LEU A 223 -21.75 2.03 -8.06
N ARG A 224 -22.35 0.86 -8.30
CA ARG A 224 -23.81 0.69 -8.33
C ARG A 224 -24.49 1.65 -9.32
N ASP A 225 -23.96 1.73 -10.55
CA ASP A 225 -24.46 2.64 -11.62
C ASP A 225 -24.51 4.11 -11.19
N GLY A 226 -23.47 4.58 -10.52
CA GLY A 226 -23.33 5.98 -10.09
C GLY A 226 -24.02 6.31 -8.77
N LYS A 227 -24.62 5.33 -8.06
CA LYS A 227 -25.30 5.59 -6.78
C LYS A 227 -24.36 5.75 -5.59
N SER A 228 -23.14 5.24 -5.70
CA SER A 228 -22.10 5.33 -4.65
C SER A 228 -20.86 5.97 -5.24
N GLU A 229 -20.52 7.17 -4.79
CA GLU A 229 -19.31 7.88 -5.21
C GLU A 229 -18.11 7.42 -4.40
N LEU A 230 -16.99 7.20 -5.07
CA LEU A 230 -15.69 6.92 -4.49
C LEU A 230 -14.79 8.13 -4.68
N VAL A 231 -14.16 8.58 -3.60
CA VAL A 231 -13.18 9.67 -3.63
C VAL A 231 -11.88 9.20 -3.02
N ASN A 232 -10.79 9.36 -3.76
CA ASN A 232 -9.47 8.91 -3.31
C ASN A 232 -9.05 9.65 -2.04
N THR A 233 -8.65 8.89 -1.04
CA THR A 233 -8.16 9.40 0.24
C THR A 233 -6.77 10.02 0.10
N ASN A 234 -6.02 9.69 -0.95
CA ASN A 234 -4.71 10.26 -1.24
C ASN A 234 -4.85 11.61 -1.96
N LYS A 235 -4.53 12.70 -1.25
CA LYS A 235 -4.61 14.06 -1.80
C LYS A 235 -3.62 14.35 -2.93
N LEU A 236 -2.61 13.51 -3.14
CA LEU A 236 -1.63 13.67 -4.22
C LEU A 236 -2.18 13.23 -5.59
N VAL A 237 -3.31 12.52 -5.61
CA VAL A 237 -3.97 12.04 -6.84
C VAL A 237 -5.02 13.03 -7.36
N ARG A 238 -5.30 14.09 -6.62
CA ARG A 238 -6.31 15.13 -6.93
C ARG A 238 -5.74 16.25 -7.80
#